data_b24bcb5aff76bc32bbe5a641b4f7b61a
#
_entry.id   b24bcb5aff76bc32bbe5a641b4f7b61a
#
_cell.length_a   1.000
_cell.length_b   1.000
_cell.length_c   1.000
_cell.angle_alpha   90.00
_cell.angle_beta   90.00
_cell.angle_gamma   90.00
#
_symmetry.space_group_name_H-M   'P 1'
#
loop_
_entity.id
_entity.type
_entity.pdbx_description
1 polymer ?
#
loop_
_entity_poly.entity_id
_entity_poly.type
_entity_poly.pdbx_seq_one_letter_code
_entity_poly.pdbx_strand_id
1 'polypeptide(L)'
;MTNNNAPRFLVIDGYTRAAREELQSGGASVAADLYVGMLERCGSAGTECDVIFPADPGASLPAGAAIRDYDGVAWTGCSSCVFSGEPDVAVQIEFVRECFRQGVPAFGSCWAAQIAIVAAGGEVALNPNGREMGIARGITLTDEGRAHPLYE
;
A
#
# COMPACT_ATOMS: atom_id res chain seq x y z
N MET A 1 5.44 8.09 28.71
CA MET A 1 4.32 7.17 28.96
C MET A 1 4.18 6.36 27.68
N THR A 2 4.73 5.16 27.65
CA THR A 2 4.55 4.24 26.52
C THR A 2 3.10 3.82 26.51
N ASN A 3 2.36 4.26 25.49
CA ASN A 3 1.02 3.77 25.25
C ASN A 3 1.14 2.26 25.02
N ASN A 4 0.64 1.46 25.97
CA ASN A 4 0.75 -0.01 25.94
C ASN A 4 -0.37 -0.64 25.10
N ASN A 5 -0.84 0.10 24.08
CA ASN A 5 -1.80 -0.40 23.11
C ASN A 5 -1.03 -1.10 21.98
N ALA A 6 -1.48 -2.27 21.60
CA ALA A 6 -0.95 -2.97 20.44
C ALA A 6 -1.12 -2.10 19.19
N PRO A 7 -0.16 -2.11 18.25
CA PRO A 7 -0.26 -1.28 17.07
C PRO A 7 -1.42 -1.74 16.17
N ARG A 8 -2.08 -0.76 15.57
CA ARG A 8 -3.19 -0.95 14.65
C ARG A 8 -2.82 -0.45 13.26
N PHE A 9 -2.89 -1.30 12.27
CA PHE A 9 -2.55 -0.96 10.90
C PHE A 9 -3.76 -1.01 9.98
N LEU A 10 -3.75 -0.12 8.97
CA LEU A 10 -4.67 -0.18 7.85
C LEU A 10 -3.97 -0.83 6.67
N VAL A 11 -4.42 -1.98 6.24
CA VAL A 11 -3.94 -2.67 5.03
C VAL A 11 -4.84 -2.31 3.86
N ILE A 12 -4.25 -1.82 2.79
CA ILE A 12 -4.95 -1.39 1.59
C ILE A 12 -4.58 -2.31 0.44
N ASP A 13 -5.55 -3.03 -0.08
CA ASP A 13 -5.36 -3.88 -1.25
C ASP A 13 -5.71 -3.11 -2.53
N GLY A 14 -4.72 -2.91 -3.39
CA GLY A 14 -4.87 -2.15 -4.62
C GLY A 14 -5.62 -2.87 -5.75
N TYR A 15 -5.88 -4.17 -5.63
CA TYR A 15 -6.57 -4.94 -6.65
C TYR A 15 -8.07 -4.67 -6.68
N THR A 16 -8.65 -4.62 -7.88
CA THR A 16 -10.11 -4.69 -8.05
C THR A 16 -10.63 -6.07 -7.62
N ARG A 17 -11.92 -6.16 -7.30
CA ARG A 17 -12.56 -7.45 -6.95
C ARG A 17 -12.34 -8.51 -8.02
N ALA A 18 -12.56 -8.15 -9.28
CA ALA A 18 -12.38 -9.09 -10.40
C ALA A 18 -10.95 -9.62 -10.48
N ALA A 19 -9.95 -8.75 -10.30
CA ALA A 19 -8.55 -9.17 -10.32
C ALA A 19 -8.19 -10.06 -9.13
N ARG A 20 -8.73 -9.81 -7.93
CA ARG A 20 -8.55 -10.69 -6.77
C ARG A 20 -9.16 -12.08 -6.99
N GLU A 21 -10.37 -12.13 -7.55
CA GLU A 21 -11.06 -13.39 -7.88
C GLU A 21 -10.28 -14.20 -8.92
N GLU A 22 -9.72 -13.55 -9.94
CA GLU A 22 -8.87 -14.18 -10.95
C GLU A 22 -7.61 -14.77 -10.30
N LEU A 23 -6.90 -14.00 -9.47
CA LEU A 23 -5.72 -14.47 -8.74
C LEU A 23 -6.03 -15.67 -7.85
N GLN A 24 -7.10 -15.62 -7.09
CA GLN A 24 -7.53 -16.72 -6.22
C GLN A 24 -7.90 -17.96 -7.03
N SER A 25 -8.57 -17.81 -8.19
CA SER A 25 -8.88 -18.94 -9.08
C SER A 25 -7.61 -19.60 -9.62
N GLY A 26 -6.54 -18.83 -9.80
CA GLY A 26 -5.21 -19.31 -10.17
C GLY A 26 -4.41 -19.89 -9.01
N GLY A 27 -4.95 -19.93 -7.80
CA GLY A 27 -4.30 -20.48 -6.60
C GLY A 27 -3.38 -19.46 -5.87
N ALA A 28 -3.42 -18.19 -6.23
CA ALA A 28 -2.68 -17.15 -5.53
C ALA A 28 -3.42 -16.69 -4.26
N SER A 29 -2.65 -16.28 -3.25
CA SER A 29 -3.20 -15.63 -2.06
C SER A 29 -3.66 -14.20 -2.38
N VAL A 30 -4.64 -13.71 -1.63
CA VAL A 30 -5.01 -12.28 -1.65
C VAL A 30 -3.83 -11.46 -1.12
N ALA A 31 -3.52 -10.37 -1.79
CA ALA A 31 -2.36 -9.54 -1.42
C ALA A 31 -2.51 -8.96 -0.01
N ALA A 32 -3.71 -8.55 0.38
CA ALA A 32 -4.00 -8.10 1.74
C ALA A 32 -3.66 -9.16 2.79
N ASP A 33 -4.01 -10.43 2.57
CA ASP A 33 -3.75 -11.52 3.54
C ASP A 33 -2.25 -11.71 3.78
N LEU A 34 -1.44 -11.54 2.72
CA LEU A 34 0.03 -11.60 2.82
C LEU A 34 0.58 -10.46 3.67
N TYR A 35 0.04 -9.24 3.51
CA TYR A 35 0.45 -8.06 4.28
C TYR A 35 0.01 -8.16 5.74
N VAL A 36 -1.24 -8.55 6.00
CA VAL A 36 -1.73 -8.82 7.35
C VAL A 36 -0.84 -9.84 8.05
N GLY A 37 -0.61 -10.99 7.42
CA GLY A 37 0.24 -12.02 8.00
C GLY A 37 1.71 -11.59 8.20
N MET A 38 2.23 -10.67 7.39
CA MET A 38 3.55 -10.06 7.61
C MET A 38 3.53 -9.15 8.85
N LEU A 39 2.57 -8.24 8.95
CA LEU A 39 2.45 -7.30 10.06
C LEU A 39 2.24 -8.00 11.39
N GLU A 40 1.40 -9.03 11.43
CA GLU A 40 1.17 -9.84 12.62
C GLU A 40 2.42 -10.60 13.07
N ARG A 41 3.23 -11.12 12.12
CA ARG A 41 4.47 -11.84 12.45
C ARG A 41 5.62 -10.92 12.85
N CYS A 42 5.69 -9.72 12.27
CA CYS A 42 6.80 -8.79 12.49
C CYS A 42 6.46 -7.74 13.55
N GLY A 43 5.20 -7.50 13.81
CA GLY A 43 4.71 -6.56 14.81
C GLY A 43 4.82 -7.08 16.24
N SER A 44 4.47 -6.23 17.19
CA SER A 44 4.38 -6.63 18.60
C SER A 44 3.12 -7.48 18.85
N ALA A 45 3.12 -8.21 19.96
CA ALA A 45 1.95 -9.02 20.35
C ALA A 45 0.68 -8.17 20.43
N GLY A 46 -0.39 -8.66 19.81
CA GLY A 46 -1.68 -7.98 19.74
C GLY A 46 -1.82 -7.00 18.57
N THR A 47 -0.86 -6.94 17.61
CA THR A 47 -1.01 -6.17 16.38
C THR A 47 -2.35 -6.46 15.72
N GLU A 48 -3.11 -5.40 15.41
CA GLU A 48 -4.42 -5.46 14.74
C GLU A 48 -4.32 -4.88 13.34
N CYS A 49 -5.05 -5.48 12.40
CA CYS A 49 -5.10 -5.00 11.01
C CYS A 49 -6.55 -4.89 10.54
N ASP A 50 -6.93 -3.71 10.04
CA ASP A 50 -8.12 -3.55 9.22
C ASP A 50 -7.74 -3.61 7.74
N VAL A 51 -8.60 -4.17 6.90
CA VAL A 51 -8.37 -4.27 5.46
C VAL A 51 -9.42 -3.51 4.70
N ILE A 52 -8.99 -2.70 3.72
CA ILE A 52 -9.91 -2.05 2.76
C ILE A 52 -9.48 -2.31 1.32
N PHE A 53 -10.45 -2.22 0.43
CA PHE A 53 -10.30 -2.44 -1.01
C PHE A 53 -10.79 -1.20 -1.77
N PRO A 54 -9.99 -0.13 -1.88
CA PRO A 54 -10.46 1.15 -2.41
C PRO A 54 -10.85 1.11 -3.89
N ALA A 55 -10.43 0.10 -4.63
CA ALA A 55 -10.88 -0.14 -6.01
C ALA A 55 -12.30 -0.71 -6.10
N ASP A 56 -12.89 -1.16 -4.99
CA ASP A 56 -14.25 -1.69 -4.97
C ASP A 56 -15.27 -0.55 -4.77
N PRO A 57 -16.42 -0.59 -5.47
CA PRO A 57 -17.47 0.40 -5.27
C PRO A 57 -17.96 0.45 -3.82
N GLY A 58 -18.02 1.65 -3.26
CA GLY A 58 -18.49 1.86 -1.89
C GLY A 58 -17.47 1.51 -0.81
N ALA A 59 -16.22 1.29 -1.16
CA ALA A 59 -15.14 1.06 -0.20
C ALA A 59 -15.04 2.24 0.78
N SER A 60 -14.93 1.93 2.07
CA SER A 60 -14.80 2.90 3.15
C SER A 60 -13.99 2.32 4.29
N LEU A 61 -13.49 3.18 5.16
CA LEU A 61 -12.94 2.75 6.44
C LEU A 61 -14.02 2.06 7.29
N PRO A 62 -13.62 1.20 8.23
CA PRO A 62 -14.54 0.66 9.23
C PRO A 62 -15.33 1.77 9.92
N ALA A 63 -16.58 1.47 10.30
CA ALA A 63 -17.48 2.45 10.89
C ALA A 63 -16.85 3.12 12.15
N GLY A 64 -16.78 4.44 12.12
CA GLY A 64 -16.21 5.24 13.20
C GLY A 64 -14.69 5.37 13.17
N ALA A 65 -13.98 4.71 12.27
CA ALA A 65 -12.53 4.83 12.12
C ALA A 65 -12.15 6.01 11.22
N ALA A 66 -11.04 6.65 11.55
CA ALA A 66 -10.36 7.62 10.68
C ALA A 66 -8.93 7.17 10.41
N ILE A 67 -8.33 7.63 9.31
CA ILE A 67 -6.95 7.25 8.94
C ILE A 67 -5.96 7.53 10.08
N ARG A 68 -6.13 8.63 10.78
CA ARG A 68 -5.28 9.02 11.93
C ARG A 68 -5.38 8.10 13.16
N ASP A 69 -6.34 7.19 13.18
CA ASP A 69 -6.53 6.24 14.28
C ASP A 69 -5.63 5.01 14.12
N TYR A 70 -4.89 4.93 13.01
CA TYR A 70 -3.93 3.87 12.72
C TYR A 70 -2.49 4.33 12.98
N ASP A 71 -1.69 3.44 13.49
CA ASP A 71 -0.24 3.65 13.69
C ASP A 71 0.54 3.61 12.37
N GLY A 72 -0.05 3.03 11.34
CA GLY A 72 0.52 3.00 10.00
C GLY A 72 -0.44 2.45 8.95
N VAL A 73 -0.11 2.76 7.70
CA VAL A 73 -0.83 2.26 6.51
C VAL A 73 0.10 1.38 5.71
N ALA A 74 -0.32 0.17 5.37
CA ALA A 74 0.42 -0.74 4.51
C ALA A 74 -0.35 -0.96 3.20
N TRP A 75 0.27 -0.64 2.06
CA TRP A 75 -0.38 -0.69 0.75
C TRP A 75 0.23 -1.78 -0.13
N THR A 76 -0.60 -2.67 -0.65
CA THR A 76 -0.15 -3.78 -1.50
C THR A 76 0.28 -3.30 -2.89
N GLY A 77 1.01 -4.16 -3.60
CA GLY A 77 1.11 -4.08 -5.05
C GLY A 77 -0.19 -4.48 -5.73
N CYS A 78 -0.35 -4.11 -7.00
CA CYS A 78 -1.38 -4.68 -7.87
C CYS A 78 -0.93 -4.63 -9.35
N SER A 79 -1.75 -5.19 -10.23
CA SER A 79 -1.47 -5.24 -11.67
C SER A 79 -2.02 -4.04 -12.45
N SER A 80 -2.64 -3.08 -11.79
CA SER A 80 -3.16 -1.86 -12.41
C SER A 80 -2.04 -0.96 -12.94
N CYS A 81 -2.41 -0.04 -13.82
CA CYS A 81 -1.51 0.91 -14.43
C CYS A 81 -1.88 2.33 -13.98
N VAL A 82 -0.96 3.05 -13.35
CA VAL A 82 -1.23 4.37 -12.77
C VAL A 82 -1.63 5.44 -13.80
N PHE A 83 -1.22 5.25 -15.06
CA PHE A 83 -1.57 6.15 -16.16
C PHE A 83 -2.71 5.64 -17.05
N SER A 84 -3.46 4.62 -16.59
CA SER A 84 -4.63 4.10 -17.34
C SER A 84 -5.80 5.09 -17.40
N GLY A 85 -5.88 6.01 -16.42
CA GLY A 85 -7.02 6.91 -16.27
C GLY A 85 -8.28 6.26 -15.72
N GLU A 86 -8.20 5.01 -15.25
CA GLU A 86 -9.33 4.30 -14.68
C GLU A 86 -9.83 4.96 -13.38
N PRO A 87 -11.15 4.98 -13.14
CA PRO A 87 -11.72 5.64 -11.95
C PRO A 87 -11.20 5.09 -10.61
N ASP A 88 -10.98 3.78 -10.53
CA ASP A 88 -10.45 3.12 -9.33
C ASP A 88 -9.01 3.55 -9.01
N VAL A 89 -8.22 3.87 -10.04
CA VAL A 89 -6.88 4.44 -9.87
C VAL A 89 -6.94 5.84 -9.25
N ALA A 90 -7.84 6.69 -9.74
CA ALA A 90 -8.04 8.03 -9.20
C ALA A 90 -8.46 8.02 -7.73
N VAL A 91 -9.37 7.14 -7.36
CA VAL A 91 -9.81 6.94 -5.97
C VAL A 91 -8.63 6.56 -5.07
N GLN A 92 -7.78 5.65 -5.51
CA GLN A 92 -6.61 5.22 -4.75
C GLN A 92 -5.59 6.34 -4.58
N ILE A 93 -5.32 7.15 -5.62
CA ILE A 93 -4.43 8.31 -5.54
C ILE A 93 -4.96 9.33 -4.52
N GLU A 94 -6.26 9.63 -4.53
CA GLU A 94 -6.86 10.55 -3.54
C GLU A 94 -6.76 10.01 -2.12
N PHE A 95 -6.89 8.70 -1.94
CA PHE A 95 -6.72 8.07 -0.63
C PHE A 95 -5.28 8.21 -0.11
N VAL A 96 -4.27 8.03 -0.97
CA VAL A 96 -2.86 8.28 -0.60
C VAL A 96 -2.65 9.74 -0.21
N ARG A 97 -3.23 10.69 -0.97
CA ARG A 97 -3.17 12.12 -0.63
C ARG A 97 -3.75 12.41 0.76
N GLU A 98 -4.84 11.72 1.10
CA GLU A 98 -5.43 11.85 2.44
C GLU A 98 -4.50 11.30 3.52
N CYS A 99 -3.87 10.14 3.31
CA CYS A 99 -2.86 9.59 4.21
C CYS A 99 -1.72 10.60 4.44
N PHE A 100 -1.23 11.25 3.37
CA PHE A 100 -0.19 12.27 3.48
C PHE A 100 -0.65 13.50 4.27
N ARG A 101 -1.89 13.98 4.03
CA ARG A 101 -2.43 15.12 4.78
C ARG A 101 -2.57 14.83 6.27
N GLN A 102 -2.86 13.60 6.64
CA GLN A 102 -3.02 13.19 8.03
C GLN A 102 -1.69 12.79 8.70
N GLY A 103 -0.60 12.70 7.94
CA GLY A 103 0.73 12.43 8.46
C GLY A 103 0.89 11.01 9.03
N VAL A 104 0.05 10.05 8.62
CA VAL A 104 0.17 8.66 9.06
C VAL A 104 1.31 7.99 8.31
N PRO A 105 2.25 7.32 9.01
CA PRO A 105 3.33 6.57 8.36
C PRO A 105 2.78 5.56 7.36
N ALA A 106 3.38 5.48 6.18
CA ALA A 106 2.92 4.56 5.15
C ALA A 106 4.07 3.74 4.58
N PHE A 107 3.81 2.46 4.35
CA PHE A 107 4.70 1.54 3.66
C PHE A 107 3.95 0.89 2.50
N GLY A 108 4.63 0.76 1.36
CA GLY A 108 4.04 0.08 0.22
C GLY A 108 5.07 -0.30 -0.83
N SER A 109 4.72 -1.24 -1.68
CA SER A 109 5.61 -1.71 -2.73
C SER A 109 4.93 -1.72 -4.10
N CYS A 110 5.75 -1.71 -5.16
CA CYS A 110 5.29 -1.83 -6.54
C CYS A 110 4.26 -0.75 -6.90
N TRP A 111 2.99 -1.13 -7.08
CA TRP A 111 1.88 -0.22 -7.31
C TRP A 111 1.78 0.92 -6.29
N ALA A 112 1.93 0.61 -5.02
CA ALA A 112 1.87 1.60 -3.95
C ALA A 112 2.93 2.70 -4.11
N ALA A 113 4.14 2.37 -4.56
CA ALA A 113 5.18 3.35 -4.85
C ALA A 113 4.78 4.25 -6.02
N GLN A 114 4.14 3.71 -7.05
CA GLN A 114 3.69 4.47 -8.22
C GLN A 114 2.60 5.47 -7.86
N ILE A 115 1.55 5.03 -7.14
CA ILE A 115 0.47 5.95 -6.72
C ILE A 115 0.97 6.98 -5.70
N ALA A 116 1.92 6.64 -4.84
CA ALA A 116 2.53 7.57 -3.89
C ALA A 116 3.29 8.69 -4.61
N ILE A 117 4.06 8.35 -5.66
CA ILE A 117 4.76 9.34 -6.49
C ILE A 117 3.76 10.31 -7.13
N VAL A 118 2.69 9.80 -7.76
CA VAL A 118 1.66 10.64 -8.39
C VAL A 118 0.90 11.46 -7.36
N ALA A 119 0.58 10.90 -6.20
CA ALA A 119 -0.08 11.61 -5.11
C ALA A 119 0.77 12.78 -4.59
N ALA A 120 2.09 12.63 -4.56
CA ALA A 120 3.05 13.66 -4.18
C ALA A 120 3.33 14.70 -5.29
N GLY A 121 2.70 14.58 -6.47
CA GLY A 121 2.89 15.48 -7.60
C GLY A 121 4.04 15.09 -8.54
N GLY A 122 4.60 13.90 -8.38
CA GLY A 122 5.59 13.34 -9.30
C GLY A 122 4.95 12.68 -10.53
N GLU A 123 5.78 12.13 -11.38
CA GLU A 123 5.38 11.50 -12.63
C GLU A 123 5.79 10.04 -12.69
N VAL A 124 4.94 9.20 -13.25
CA VAL A 124 5.19 7.80 -13.56
C VAL A 124 4.90 7.56 -15.04
N ALA A 125 5.85 6.97 -15.74
CA ALA A 125 5.75 6.72 -17.17
C ALA A 125 6.09 5.27 -17.52
N LEU A 126 5.73 4.88 -18.74
CA LEU A 126 6.15 3.59 -19.29
C LEU A 126 7.68 3.51 -19.36
N ASN A 127 8.23 2.38 -18.91
CA ASN A 127 9.64 2.10 -19.12
C ASN A 127 9.91 1.87 -20.62
N PRO A 128 10.76 2.67 -21.26
CA PRO A 128 11.06 2.53 -22.69
C PRO A 128 11.72 1.19 -23.04
N ASN A 129 12.32 0.51 -22.05
CA ASN A 129 12.92 -0.82 -22.20
C ASN A 129 11.93 -1.97 -21.93
N GLY A 130 10.65 -1.66 -21.73
CA GLY A 130 9.62 -2.64 -21.43
C GLY A 130 9.51 -2.97 -19.93
N ARG A 131 8.75 -4.02 -19.64
CA ARG A 131 8.50 -4.43 -18.24
C ARG A 131 9.72 -5.10 -17.64
N GLU A 132 10.15 -4.61 -16.49
CA GLU A 132 11.16 -5.29 -15.68
C GLU A 132 10.58 -6.54 -15.02
N MET A 133 11.34 -7.62 -15.06
CA MET A 133 10.95 -8.92 -14.53
C MET A 133 12.11 -9.55 -13.74
N GLY A 134 11.79 -10.30 -12.70
CA GLY A 134 12.75 -11.07 -11.93
C GLY A 134 13.45 -10.27 -10.83
N ILE A 135 14.78 -10.34 -10.77
CA ILE A 135 15.58 -9.76 -9.68
C ILE A 135 16.20 -8.45 -10.14
N ALA A 136 15.85 -7.35 -9.48
CA ALA A 136 16.55 -6.09 -9.64
C ALA A 136 17.95 -6.18 -8.99
N ARG A 137 18.98 -5.82 -9.77
CA ARG A 137 20.38 -5.84 -9.32
C ARG A 137 20.95 -4.43 -9.34
N GLY A 138 21.92 -4.19 -8.45
CA GLY A 138 22.61 -2.90 -8.42
C GLY A 138 21.77 -1.75 -7.89
N ILE A 139 20.75 -2.03 -7.06
CA ILE A 139 19.99 -0.99 -6.35
C ILE A 139 20.92 -0.29 -5.36
N THR A 140 21.00 1.03 -5.46
CA THR A 140 21.77 1.87 -4.56
C THR A 140 20.86 2.85 -3.86
N LEU A 141 20.96 2.93 -2.54
CA LEU A 141 20.26 3.94 -1.76
C LEU A 141 20.82 5.33 -2.04
N THR A 142 19.94 6.32 -2.19
CA THR A 142 20.31 7.75 -2.15
C THR A 142 20.80 8.14 -0.75
N ASP A 143 21.33 9.34 -0.59
CA ASP A 143 21.77 9.82 0.72
C ASP A 143 20.58 9.96 1.68
N GLU A 144 19.44 10.41 1.19
CA GLU A 144 18.18 10.47 1.93
C GLU A 144 17.68 9.05 2.29
N GLY A 145 17.79 8.09 1.36
CA GLY A 145 17.45 6.69 1.61
C GLY A 145 18.32 6.09 2.72
N ARG A 146 19.62 6.38 2.72
CA ARG A 146 20.53 5.94 3.79
C ARG A 146 20.24 6.55 5.16
N ALA A 147 19.69 7.76 5.18
CA ALA A 147 19.31 8.45 6.42
C ALA A 147 17.89 8.10 6.89
N HIS A 148 17.16 7.28 6.12
CA HIS A 148 15.78 6.95 6.46
C HIS A 148 15.71 5.82 7.49
N PRO A 149 14.90 5.95 8.57
CA PRO A 149 14.80 4.96 9.65
C PRO A 149 14.47 3.52 9.21
N LEU A 150 13.85 3.36 8.02
CA LEU A 150 13.53 2.04 7.47
C LEU A 150 14.79 1.19 7.16
N TYR A 151 15.95 1.82 6.99
CA TYR A 151 17.19 1.17 6.56
C TYR A 151 18.30 1.22 7.64
N GLU A 152 17.93 1.48 8.90
CA GLU A 152 18.82 1.40 10.06
C GLU A 152 19.12 -0.04 10.47
#